data_1201759e9ae86a852803cc27e3657113
#
_entry.id   1201759e9ae86a852803cc27e3657113
#
_cell.length_a   1.000
_cell.length_b   1.000
_cell.length_c   1.000
_cell.angle_alpha   90.00
_cell.angle_beta   90.00
_cell.angle_gamma   90.00
#
_symmetry.space_group_name_H-M   'P 1'
#
loop_
_entity.id
_entity.type
_entity.pdbx_description
1 polymer ?
#
loop_
_entity_poly.entity_id
_entity_poly.type
_entity_poly.pdbx_seq_one_letter_code
_entity_poly.pdbx_strand_id
1 'polypeptide(L)'
;LAKEAPAIRDFFLKPVPLQFGVGVQGGCELMAAAISSFLTLHPGAIDIGCDAQNAFNSWDRTRLWSPLERNFPGLCSFGRLLYGSSATILFAEEGVSGAASVSNNVGSRQGCSWGSFCYCLALHGPLSTLAGEFPDLLVLAYADDVHIVGPPARAVKAYNRWVELYESELQGNLRPDKSVCFAPSVPLEEVAAAGLPVKSLECPSGMPVVHDGTRVLGAPVGSLPFQAQFASERVAEICADIETICLMPTLQHQNCLATGSTVHRINHLLRNIAGGELDPFAPVAAVYDRAVLSVPRRLAGMTALSGSTERLASLPGRLGGLGYTTWSQSADSAFLASYVHISHAFPSLFPGLARVYPSAHTLASADEARSVSQPALHAFNALARLVSRAPSVAEVVRRDAAKPIKQLQHAFTLALASADQEDLLLALVTASPHHPRAAATLRSNSSDSTTFSVIASDDSNTFSNSAFEVAIRRRLLLPLT
;
A
#
# COMPACT_ATOMS: atom_id res chain seq x y z
N LEU A 1 6.84 -4.02 22.13
CA LEU A 1 7.07 -4.32 20.69
C LEU A 1 8.04 -3.32 20.04
N ALA A 2 7.86 -2.00 20.22
CA ALA A 2 8.71 -1.01 19.53
C ALA A 2 10.22 -1.16 19.83
N LYS A 3 10.59 -1.50 21.08
CA LYS A 3 11.99 -1.75 21.45
C LYS A 3 12.55 -3.03 20.84
N GLU A 4 11.70 -4.03 20.61
CA GLU A 4 12.06 -5.32 20.03
C GLU A 4 11.92 -5.37 18.51
N ALA A 5 11.48 -4.28 17.87
CA ALA A 5 11.18 -4.27 16.44
C ALA A 5 12.33 -4.77 15.54
N PRO A 6 13.61 -4.44 15.78
CA PRO A 6 14.71 -5.00 15.00
C PRO A 6 14.87 -6.51 15.16
N ALA A 7 14.75 -7.03 16.39
CA ALA A 7 14.86 -8.46 16.69
C ALA A 7 13.67 -9.24 16.10
N ILE A 8 12.46 -8.67 16.17
CA ILE A 8 11.24 -9.23 15.57
C ILE A 8 11.39 -9.32 14.05
N ARG A 9 11.84 -8.24 13.41
CA ARG A 9 12.10 -8.22 11.97
C ARG A 9 13.11 -9.29 11.57
N ASP A 10 14.25 -9.36 12.28
CA ASP A 10 15.32 -10.29 11.96
C ASP A 10 14.87 -11.75 12.16
N PHE A 11 14.07 -12.02 13.17
CA PHE A 11 13.48 -13.34 13.40
C PHE A 11 12.61 -13.81 12.21
N PHE A 12 11.77 -12.92 11.67
CA PHE A 12 10.88 -13.28 10.57
C PHE A 12 11.55 -13.30 9.19
N LEU A 13 12.68 -12.62 9.04
CA LEU A 13 13.37 -12.50 7.76
C LEU A 13 14.65 -13.33 7.64
N LYS A 14 15.13 -13.96 8.72
CA LYS A 14 16.40 -14.72 8.71
C LYS A 14 16.22 -16.11 9.28
N PRO A 15 16.92 -17.15 8.76
CA PRO A 15 17.80 -17.10 7.58
C PRO A 15 17.04 -17.00 6.25
N VAL A 16 15.75 -17.33 6.23
CA VAL A 16 14.86 -17.26 5.06
C VAL A 16 13.77 -16.22 5.34
N PRO A 17 13.52 -15.29 4.43
CA PRO A 17 12.47 -14.29 4.62
C PRO A 17 11.09 -14.92 4.42
N LEU A 18 10.36 -15.14 5.51
CA LEU A 18 9.06 -15.84 5.47
C LEU A 18 7.87 -14.93 5.79
N GLN A 19 7.98 -14.01 6.76
CA GLN A 19 6.84 -13.22 7.22
C GLN A 19 7.11 -11.72 7.09
N PHE A 20 6.27 -11.02 6.33
CA PHE A 20 6.39 -9.60 6.00
C PHE A 20 5.37 -8.71 6.73
N GLY A 21 4.40 -9.30 7.41
CA GLY A 21 3.29 -8.57 8.05
C GLY A 21 3.65 -7.88 9.38
N VAL A 22 4.80 -8.21 9.99
CA VAL A 22 5.20 -7.66 11.29
C VAL A 22 6.66 -7.19 11.27
N GLY A 23 6.89 -5.93 11.61
CA GLY A 23 8.23 -5.34 11.73
C GLY A 23 8.96 -5.07 10.43
N VAL A 24 8.38 -5.39 9.28
CA VAL A 24 8.99 -5.19 7.95
C VAL A 24 8.41 -3.96 7.29
N GLN A 25 9.30 -3.00 6.97
CA GLN A 25 8.90 -1.80 6.24
C GLN A 25 8.70 -2.14 4.76
N GLY A 26 7.58 -1.66 4.17
CA GLY A 26 7.28 -1.94 2.78
C GLY A 26 7.01 -3.42 2.48
N GLY A 27 6.56 -4.19 3.49
CA GLY A 27 6.33 -5.63 3.34
C GLY A 27 5.37 -5.98 2.21
N CYS A 28 4.33 -5.19 1.99
CA CYS A 28 3.39 -5.39 0.87
C CYS A 28 4.08 -5.23 -0.48
N GLU A 29 4.83 -4.15 -0.66
CA GLU A 29 5.54 -3.84 -1.90
C GLU A 29 6.67 -4.87 -2.15
N LEU A 30 7.40 -5.27 -1.10
CA LEU A 30 8.45 -6.28 -1.19
C LEU A 30 7.89 -7.64 -1.63
N MET A 31 6.78 -8.06 -1.03
CA MET A 31 6.16 -9.36 -1.34
C MET A 31 5.57 -9.38 -2.75
N ALA A 32 4.82 -8.36 -3.15
CA ALA A 32 4.28 -8.25 -4.50
C ALA A 32 5.40 -8.22 -5.56
N ALA A 33 6.48 -7.48 -5.30
CA ALA A 33 7.64 -7.44 -6.18
C ALA A 33 8.38 -8.79 -6.25
N ALA A 34 8.51 -9.52 -5.13
CA ALA A 34 9.16 -10.82 -5.11
C ALA A 34 8.38 -11.85 -5.93
N ILE A 35 7.05 -11.92 -5.75
CA ILE A 35 6.18 -12.80 -6.53
C ILE A 35 6.25 -12.45 -8.02
N SER A 36 6.06 -11.20 -8.38
CA SER A 36 6.15 -10.74 -9.77
C SER A 36 7.49 -11.05 -10.41
N SER A 37 8.59 -10.82 -9.67
CA SER A 37 9.96 -11.11 -10.14
C SER A 37 10.19 -12.60 -10.36
N PHE A 38 9.72 -13.44 -9.43
CA PHE A 38 9.86 -14.88 -9.54
C PHE A 38 9.14 -15.40 -10.79
N LEU A 39 7.88 -15.00 -10.98
CA LEU A 39 7.08 -15.38 -12.16
C LEU A 39 7.69 -14.88 -13.49
N THR A 40 8.28 -13.69 -13.47
CA THR A 40 8.99 -13.12 -14.64
C THR A 40 10.23 -13.94 -14.99
N LEU A 41 11.00 -14.37 -13.98
CA LEU A 41 12.22 -15.15 -14.18
C LEU A 41 11.96 -16.63 -14.47
N HIS A 42 10.78 -17.13 -14.11
CA HIS A 42 10.36 -18.52 -14.25
C HIS A 42 8.97 -18.60 -14.91
N PRO A 43 8.86 -18.42 -16.25
CA PRO A 43 7.56 -18.33 -16.93
C PRO A 43 6.64 -19.55 -16.75
N GLY A 44 7.21 -20.74 -16.45
CA GLY A 44 6.45 -21.97 -16.13
C GLY A 44 6.02 -22.07 -14.66
N ALA A 45 6.21 -21.05 -13.84
CA ALA A 45 5.78 -21.05 -12.45
C ALA A 45 4.35 -20.54 -12.27
N ILE A 46 3.73 -20.96 -11.15
CA ILE A 46 2.43 -20.48 -10.66
C ILE A 46 2.60 -19.87 -9.28
N ASP A 47 1.66 -19.03 -8.87
CA ASP A 47 1.53 -18.49 -7.50
C ASP A 47 0.21 -19.00 -6.91
N ILE A 48 0.26 -19.68 -5.77
CA ILE A 48 -0.91 -20.09 -5.00
C ILE A 48 -1.03 -19.18 -3.78
N GLY A 49 -1.97 -18.24 -3.84
CA GLY A 49 -2.36 -17.39 -2.72
C GLY A 49 -3.39 -18.10 -1.86
N CYS A 50 -3.03 -18.39 -0.61
CA CYS A 50 -3.83 -19.18 0.33
C CYS A 50 -4.64 -18.28 1.25
N ASP A 51 -5.97 -18.47 1.30
CA ASP A 51 -6.87 -17.82 2.26
C ASP A 51 -7.19 -18.75 3.42
N ALA A 52 -7.11 -18.24 4.65
CA ALA A 52 -7.40 -19.00 5.85
C ALA A 52 -8.70 -18.55 6.51
N GLN A 53 -9.52 -19.51 6.95
CA GLN A 53 -10.79 -19.24 7.59
C GLN A 53 -10.62 -18.64 8.99
N ASN A 54 -11.06 -17.39 9.18
CA ASN A 54 -10.99 -16.69 10.47
C ASN A 54 -9.61 -16.75 11.13
N ALA A 55 -8.55 -16.67 10.34
CA ALA A 55 -7.16 -16.90 10.72
C ALA A 55 -6.80 -16.33 12.09
N PHE A 56 -7.01 -15.03 12.30
CA PHE A 56 -6.68 -14.34 13.54
C PHE A 56 -7.49 -14.81 14.76
N ASN A 57 -8.70 -15.29 14.58
CA ASN A 57 -9.61 -15.58 15.68
C ASN A 57 -9.67 -17.07 16.06
N SER A 58 -9.05 -17.97 15.26
CA SER A 58 -9.24 -19.41 15.42
C SER A 58 -7.99 -20.22 15.80
N TRP A 59 -6.77 -19.66 15.69
CA TRP A 59 -5.54 -20.39 15.94
C TRP A 59 -5.35 -20.80 17.41
N ASP A 60 -4.67 -21.92 17.63
CA ASP A 60 -4.37 -22.46 18.96
C ASP A 60 -3.31 -21.62 19.70
N ARG A 61 -3.71 -20.93 20.77
CA ARG A 61 -2.82 -20.09 21.61
C ARG A 61 -1.68 -20.86 22.27
N THR A 62 -1.77 -22.18 22.39
CA THR A 62 -0.67 -22.99 22.98
C THR A 62 0.59 -22.89 22.11
N ARG A 63 0.42 -22.67 20.80
CA ARG A 63 1.52 -22.53 19.82
C ARG A 63 2.34 -21.26 19.99
N LEU A 64 1.83 -20.28 20.74
CA LEU A 64 2.54 -19.03 21.01
C LEU A 64 3.70 -19.20 21.98
N TRP A 65 3.55 -20.04 23.01
CA TRP A 65 4.40 -19.94 24.21
C TRP A 65 5.83 -20.35 23.95
N SER A 66 6.08 -21.50 23.34
CA SER A 66 7.43 -21.98 23.06
C SER A 66 8.25 -21.04 22.19
N PRO A 67 7.75 -20.54 21.03
CA PRO A 67 8.51 -19.58 20.24
C PRO A 67 8.68 -18.22 20.92
N LEU A 68 7.69 -17.77 21.72
CA LEU A 68 7.78 -16.53 22.47
C LEU A 68 8.85 -16.62 23.58
N GLU A 69 8.87 -17.70 24.36
CA GLU A 69 9.84 -17.92 25.44
C GLU A 69 11.25 -18.06 24.90
N ARG A 70 11.42 -18.75 23.79
CA ARG A 70 12.73 -18.99 23.18
C ARG A 70 13.34 -17.74 22.54
N ASN A 71 12.53 -16.97 21.82
CA ASN A 71 13.03 -15.89 20.97
C ASN A 71 12.83 -14.49 21.58
N PHE A 72 11.82 -14.32 22.45
CA PHE A 72 11.43 -13.03 23.01
C PHE A 72 11.08 -13.12 24.50
N PRO A 73 12.00 -13.63 25.36
CA PRO A 73 11.70 -13.87 26.79
C PRO A 73 11.23 -12.62 27.54
N GLY A 74 11.74 -11.43 27.15
CA GLY A 74 11.30 -10.15 27.73
C GLY A 74 9.85 -9.78 27.46
N LEU A 75 9.20 -10.45 26.51
CA LEU A 75 7.80 -10.21 26.16
C LEU A 75 6.83 -11.22 26.82
N CYS A 76 7.33 -12.29 27.45
CA CYS A 76 6.52 -13.39 27.97
C CYS A 76 5.51 -12.95 29.02
N SER A 77 5.92 -12.15 30.01
CA SER A 77 5.02 -11.69 31.07
C SER A 77 3.82 -10.92 30.52
N PHE A 78 4.06 -10.05 29.55
CA PHE A 78 3.00 -9.30 28.91
C PHE A 78 2.14 -10.18 28.00
N GLY A 79 2.75 -11.11 27.25
CA GLY A 79 2.03 -12.10 26.46
C GLY A 79 1.08 -12.95 27.32
N ARG A 80 1.55 -13.43 28.49
CA ARG A 80 0.74 -14.19 29.45
C ARG A 80 -0.40 -13.36 30.04
N LEU A 81 -0.18 -12.07 30.32
CA LEU A 81 -1.23 -11.16 30.76
C LEU A 81 -2.36 -11.02 29.70
N LEU A 82 -2.01 -10.96 28.44
CA LEU A 82 -2.98 -10.80 27.36
C LEU A 82 -3.68 -12.09 26.95
N TYR A 83 -2.93 -13.20 26.81
CA TYR A 83 -3.39 -14.44 26.18
C TYR A 83 -3.22 -15.70 27.05
N GLY A 84 -2.69 -15.57 28.26
CA GLY A 84 -2.43 -16.70 29.16
C GLY A 84 -3.69 -17.33 29.81
N SER A 85 -4.81 -16.61 29.76
CA SER A 85 -6.10 -17.09 30.25
C SER A 85 -7.23 -16.79 29.28
N SER A 86 -8.35 -17.47 29.45
CA SER A 86 -9.60 -17.15 28.78
C SER A 86 -10.03 -15.71 29.10
N ALA A 87 -10.57 -15.02 28.11
CA ALA A 87 -11.22 -13.71 28.29
C ALA A 87 -12.72 -13.84 28.04
N THR A 88 -13.50 -13.08 28.78
CA THR A 88 -14.95 -12.97 28.54
C THR A 88 -15.23 -11.74 27.72
N ILE A 89 -15.89 -11.91 26.58
CA ILE A 89 -16.42 -10.82 25.77
C ILE A 89 -17.87 -10.59 26.19
N LEU A 90 -18.20 -9.38 26.61
CA LEU A 90 -19.54 -8.98 27.01
C LEU A 90 -20.22 -8.27 25.84
N PHE A 91 -21.44 -8.67 25.53
CA PHE A 91 -22.30 -8.01 24.56
C PHE A 91 -23.45 -7.32 25.31
N ALA A 92 -23.52 -6.00 25.17
CA ALA A 92 -24.67 -5.23 25.64
C ALA A 92 -25.47 -4.77 24.42
N GLU A 93 -26.75 -5.09 24.40
CA GLU A 93 -27.70 -4.58 23.41
C GLU A 93 -28.49 -3.45 24.03
N GLU A 94 -28.60 -2.33 23.32
CA GLU A 94 -29.31 -1.15 23.80
C GLU A 94 -30.79 -1.48 24.04
N GLY A 95 -31.27 -1.27 25.28
CA GLY A 95 -32.66 -1.58 25.68
C GLY A 95 -32.91 -3.00 26.19
N VAL A 96 -31.87 -3.88 26.23
CA VAL A 96 -31.98 -5.23 26.79
C VAL A 96 -31.35 -5.27 28.17
N SER A 97 -32.11 -5.66 29.20
CA SER A 97 -31.58 -5.88 30.54
C SER A 97 -30.82 -7.22 30.59
N GLY A 98 -29.48 -7.15 30.60
CA GLY A 98 -28.60 -8.29 30.73
C GLY A 98 -27.53 -8.30 29.59
N ALA A 99 -26.29 -8.56 29.97
CA ALA A 99 -25.21 -8.73 28.99
C ALA A 99 -25.05 -10.21 28.65
N ALA A 100 -25.12 -10.55 27.38
CA ALA A 100 -24.67 -11.85 26.90
C ALA A 100 -23.15 -11.92 26.97
N SER A 101 -22.59 -13.08 27.30
CA SER A 101 -21.14 -13.28 27.38
C SER A 101 -20.68 -14.45 26.53
N VAL A 102 -19.53 -14.29 25.88
CA VAL A 102 -18.85 -15.35 25.12
C VAL A 102 -17.43 -15.52 25.63
N SER A 103 -17.04 -16.76 25.87
CA SER A 103 -15.66 -17.07 26.23
C SER A 103 -14.75 -17.03 25.01
N ASN A 104 -13.61 -16.34 25.12
CA ASN A 104 -12.59 -16.23 24.08
C ASN A 104 -11.31 -16.96 24.53
N ASN A 105 -11.16 -18.21 24.09
CA ASN A 105 -10.07 -19.10 24.47
C ASN A 105 -9.03 -19.31 23.39
N VAL A 106 -9.38 -19.00 22.15
CA VAL A 106 -8.56 -19.24 20.95
C VAL A 106 -8.28 -17.94 20.22
N GLY A 107 -7.31 -17.94 19.36
CA GLY A 107 -7.00 -16.85 18.46
C GLY A 107 -6.61 -15.52 19.12
N SER A 108 -6.41 -14.53 18.29
CA SER A 108 -6.16 -13.14 18.67
C SER A 108 -7.46 -12.37 18.77
N ARG A 109 -7.52 -11.43 19.71
CA ARG A 109 -8.65 -10.51 19.83
C ARG A 109 -8.53 -9.40 18.78
N GLN A 110 -9.61 -9.13 18.07
CA GLN A 110 -9.67 -8.01 17.13
C GLN A 110 -9.43 -6.68 17.87
N GLY A 111 -8.64 -5.78 17.29
CA GLY A 111 -8.22 -4.53 17.91
C GLY A 111 -7.06 -4.66 18.90
N CYS A 112 -6.59 -5.88 19.20
CA CYS A 112 -5.39 -6.06 20.00
C CYS A 112 -4.13 -5.76 19.19
N SER A 113 -3.34 -4.77 19.62
CA SER A 113 -2.09 -4.38 18.95
C SER A 113 -1.01 -5.49 18.95
N TRP A 114 -1.16 -6.52 19.77
CA TRP A 114 -0.30 -7.69 19.81
C TRP A 114 -0.81 -8.86 18.98
N GLY A 115 -2.07 -8.80 18.55
CA GLY A 115 -2.72 -9.91 17.86
C GLY A 115 -1.97 -10.40 16.64
N SER A 116 -1.56 -9.47 15.77
CA SER A 116 -0.81 -9.79 14.56
C SER A 116 0.57 -10.40 14.87
N PHE A 117 1.31 -9.86 15.84
CA PHE A 117 2.59 -10.42 16.25
C PHE A 117 2.45 -11.84 16.78
N CYS A 118 1.48 -12.08 17.69
CA CYS A 118 1.26 -13.41 18.27
C CYS A 118 0.86 -14.44 17.21
N TYR A 119 -0.04 -14.07 16.31
CA TYR A 119 -0.44 -14.94 15.21
C TYR A 119 0.74 -15.27 14.28
N CYS A 120 1.48 -14.26 13.82
CA CYS A 120 2.65 -14.48 12.97
C CYS A 120 3.73 -15.34 13.65
N LEU A 121 3.89 -15.20 14.97
CA LEU A 121 4.84 -16.01 15.74
C LEU A 121 4.41 -17.48 15.82
N ALA A 122 3.11 -17.75 16.02
CA ALA A 122 2.55 -19.10 15.99
C ALA A 122 2.64 -19.72 14.59
N LEU A 123 2.41 -18.90 13.54
CA LEU A 123 2.47 -19.32 12.13
C LEU A 123 3.91 -19.61 11.66
N HIS A 124 4.92 -19.01 12.28
CA HIS A 124 6.32 -19.07 11.81
C HIS A 124 6.89 -20.50 11.81
N GLY A 125 6.53 -21.33 12.79
CA GLY A 125 6.97 -22.73 12.86
C GLY A 125 6.52 -23.54 11.62
N PRO A 126 5.22 -23.66 11.37
CA PRO A 126 4.68 -24.29 10.15
C PRO A 126 5.25 -23.74 8.84
N LEU A 127 5.39 -22.39 8.71
CA LEU A 127 6.00 -21.78 7.53
C LEU A 127 7.48 -22.18 7.36
N SER A 128 8.23 -22.22 8.45
CA SER A 128 9.65 -22.63 8.42
C SER A 128 9.79 -24.10 8.03
N THR A 129 8.89 -24.97 8.50
CA THR A 129 8.83 -26.37 8.10
C THR A 129 8.56 -26.49 6.62
N LEU A 130 7.54 -25.79 6.11
CA LEU A 130 7.19 -25.80 4.69
C LEU A 130 8.36 -25.32 3.82
N ALA A 131 8.98 -24.19 4.15
CA ALA A 131 10.10 -23.65 3.40
C ALA A 131 11.34 -24.57 3.44
N GLY A 132 11.55 -25.27 4.56
CA GLY A 132 12.62 -26.27 4.69
C GLY A 132 12.39 -27.52 3.84
N GLU A 133 11.14 -28.00 3.73
CA GLU A 133 10.77 -29.15 2.88
C GLU A 133 10.77 -28.79 1.38
N PHE A 134 10.59 -27.50 1.04
CA PHE A 134 10.51 -26.99 -0.34
C PHE A 134 11.44 -25.78 -0.57
N PRO A 135 12.76 -25.97 -0.45
CA PRO A 135 13.73 -24.84 -0.55
C PRO A 135 13.87 -24.26 -1.96
N ASP A 136 13.33 -24.94 -2.96
CA ASP A 136 13.27 -24.53 -4.37
C ASP A 136 12.07 -23.62 -4.68
N LEU A 137 11.13 -23.47 -3.75
CA LEU A 137 9.96 -22.61 -3.89
C LEU A 137 10.16 -21.27 -3.17
N LEU A 138 9.45 -20.26 -3.62
CA LEU A 138 9.30 -19.00 -2.90
C LEU A 138 8.05 -19.11 -1.99
N VAL A 139 8.25 -19.22 -0.69
CA VAL A 139 7.19 -19.25 0.32
C VAL A 139 7.21 -17.94 1.08
N LEU A 140 6.13 -17.17 1.00
CA LEU A 140 6.02 -15.85 1.62
C LEU A 140 4.70 -15.72 2.38
N ALA A 141 4.71 -14.96 3.48
CA ALA A 141 3.51 -14.64 4.22
C ALA A 141 3.46 -13.14 4.58
N TYR A 142 2.27 -12.59 4.56
CA TYR A 142 1.96 -11.29 5.16
C TYR A 142 0.77 -11.48 6.10
N ALA A 143 1.08 -11.63 7.37
CA ALA A 143 0.11 -12.10 8.35
C ALA A 143 -0.50 -13.45 7.92
N ASP A 144 -1.77 -13.48 7.58
CA ASP A 144 -2.53 -14.67 7.16
C ASP A 144 -2.51 -14.91 5.65
N ASP A 145 -2.15 -13.92 4.85
CA ASP A 145 -1.98 -14.08 3.40
C ASP A 145 -0.66 -14.84 3.12
N VAL A 146 -0.76 -16.12 2.73
CA VAL A 146 0.38 -16.98 2.42
C VAL A 146 0.43 -17.26 0.92
N HIS A 147 1.61 -17.11 0.31
CA HIS A 147 1.86 -17.37 -1.10
C HIS A 147 2.92 -18.45 -1.27
N ILE A 148 2.66 -19.39 -2.16
CA ILE A 148 3.55 -20.49 -2.54
C ILE A 148 3.80 -20.40 -4.04
N VAL A 149 5.04 -20.05 -4.43
CA VAL A 149 5.36 -19.74 -5.83
C VAL A 149 6.41 -20.71 -6.36
N GLY A 150 6.13 -21.32 -7.52
CA GLY A 150 7.06 -22.22 -8.17
C GLY A 150 6.44 -23.07 -9.27
N PRO A 151 7.15 -24.09 -9.79
CA PRO A 151 6.61 -25.01 -10.80
C PRO A 151 5.35 -25.73 -10.31
N PRO A 152 4.33 -25.96 -11.18
CA PRO A 152 3.00 -26.44 -10.77
C PRO A 152 3.02 -27.66 -9.86
N ALA A 153 3.70 -28.74 -10.28
CA ALA A 153 3.75 -29.99 -9.50
C ALA A 153 4.38 -29.79 -8.10
N ARG A 154 5.37 -28.91 -7.98
CA ARG A 154 6.03 -28.62 -6.70
C ARG A 154 5.19 -27.69 -5.83
N ALA A 155 4.62 -26.63 -6.43
CA ALA A 155 3.77 -25.67 -5.74
C ALA A 155 2.49 -26.33 -5.19
N VAL A 156 1.85 -27.19 -5.97
CA VAL A 156 0.66 -27.95 -5.52
C VAL A 156 1.01 -28.94 -4.40
N LYS A 157 2.15 -29.65 -4.51
CA LYS A 157 2.61 -30.53 -3.42
C LYS A 157 2.86 -29.73 -2.13
N ALA A 158 3.48 -28.57 -2.23
CA ALA A 158 3.71 -27.69 -1.09
C ALA A 158 2.40 -27.11 -0.54
N TYR A 159 1.43 -26.77 -1.38
CA TYR A 159 0.09 -26.35 -0.96
C TYR A 159 -0.62 -27.44 -0.15
N ASN A 160 -0.62 -28.69 -0.62
CA ASN A 160 -1.22 -29.80 0.12
C ASN A 160 -0.52 -30.00 1.47
N ARG A 161 0.81 -29.91 1.51
CA ARG A 161 1.59 -29.94 2.74
C ARG A 161 1.26 -28.77 3.68
N TRP A 162 1.03 -27.58 3.11
CA TRP A 162 0.60 -26.41 3.88
C TRP A 162 -0.77 -26.59 4.52
N VAL A 163 -1.74 -27.21 3.82
CA VAL A 163 -3.04 -27.59 4.40
C VAL A 163 -2.83 -28.49 5.63
N GLU A 164 -2.04 -29.57 5.52
CA GLU A 164 -1.76 -30.47 6.63
C GLU A 164 -1.11 -29.77 7.82
N LEU A 165 -0.10 -28.92 7.59
CA LEU A 165 0.59 -28.17 8.64
C LEU A 165 -0.33 -27.16 9.30
N TYR A 166 -1.17 -26.46 8.53
CA TYR A 166 -2.09 -25.47 9.06
C TYR A 166 -3.17 -26.12 9.94
N GLU A 167 -3.73 -27.22 9.50
CA GLU A 167 -4.73 -28.00 10.28
C GLU A 167 -4.13 -28.61 11.55
N SER A 168 -3.00 -29.29 11.43
CA SER A 168 -2.41 -30.01 12.57
C SER A 168 -1.78 -29.11 13.62
N GLU A 169 -1.16 -27.99 13.20
CA GLU A 169 -0.42 -27.14 14.12
C GLU A 169 -1.19 -25.91 14.59
N LEU A 170 -2.05 -25.33 13.76
CA LEU A 170 -2.81 -24.14 14.12
C LEU A 170 -4.29 -24.43 14.42
N GLN A 171 -4.74 -25.66 14.16
CA GLN A 171 -6.15 -26.09 14.29
C GLN A 171 -7.10 -25.23 13.45
N GLY A 172 -6.61 -24.68 12.34
CA GLY A 172 -7.35 -23.86 11.41
C GLY A 172 -7.63 -24.56 10.09
N ASN A 173 -8.48 -23.99 9.26
CA ASN A 173 -8.81 -24.51 7.94
C ASN A 173 -8.46 -23.50 6.87
N LEU A 174 -7.95 -23.96 5.71
CA LEU A 174 -7.82 -23.15 4.52
C LEU A 174 -9.13 -23.13 3.72
N ARG A 175 -9.31 -22.09 2.93
CA ARG A 175 -10.49 -21.88 2.09
C ARG A 175 -10.08 -21.94 0.61
N PRO A 176 -10.08 -23.12 -0.03
CA PRO A 176 -9.74 -23.25 -1.46
C PRO A 176 -10.61 -22.36 -2.35
N ASP A 177 -11.89 -22.20 -2.02
CA ASP A 177 -12.87 -21.37 -2.73
C ASP A 177 -12.58 -19.86 -2.68
N LYS A 178 -11.76 -19.40 -1.71
CA LYS A 178 -11.30 -18.01 -1.57
C LYS A 178 -9.81 -17.84 -1.90
N SER A 179 -9.07 -18.95 -1.91
CA SER A 179 -7.68 -18.98 -2.39
C SER A 179 -7.65 -18.79 -3.91
N VAL A 180 -6.53 -18.34 -4.45
CA VAL A 180 -6.39 -18.08 -5.90
C VAL A 180 -5.09 -18.67 -6.40
N CYS A 181 -5.13 -19.38 -7.53
CA CYS A 181 -3.95 -19.79 -8.27
C CYS A 181 -3.74 -18.86 -9.46
N PHE A 182 -2.65 -18.10 -9.46
CA PHE A 182 -2.24 -17.27 -10.58
C PHE A 182 -1.23 -18.04 -11.45
N ALA A 183 -1.61 -18.33 -12.68
CA ALA A 183 -0.87 -19.16 -13.63
C ALA A 183 -0.67 -18.41 -14.96
N PRO A 184 0.22 -17.39 -15.04
CA PRO A 184 0.27 -16.46 -16.17
C PRO A 184 0.61 -17.13 -17.50
N SER A 185 1.38 -18.22 -17.47
CA SER A 185 1.82 -18.93 -18.69
C SER A 185 1.62 -20.43 -18.61
N VAL A 186 0.89 -20.92 -17.61
CA VAL A 186 0.64 -22.35 -17.40
C VAL A 186 -0.81 -22.66 -17.71
N PRO A 187 -1.11 -23.62 -18.60
CA PRO A 187 -2.47 -24.00 -18.91
C PRO A 187 -3.23 -24.59 -17.72
N LEU A 188 -4.54 -24.39 -17.70
CA LEU A 188 -5.43 -24.89 -16.65
C LEU A 188 -5.30 -26.41 -16.44
N GLU A 189 -5.17 -27.14 -17.54
CA GLU A 189 -5.05 -28.60 -17.56
C GLU A 189 -3.79 -29.07 -16.85
N GLU A 190 -2.68 -28.35 -16.98
CA GLU A 190 -1.43 -28.65 -16.29
C GLU A 190 -1.53 -28.41 -14.79
N VAL A 191 -2.19 -27.32 -14.38
CA VAL A 191 -2.46 -27.03 -12.97
C VAL A 191 -3.36 -28.09 -12.35
N ALA A 192 -4.40 -28.52 -13.07
CA ALA A 192 -5.31 -29.58 -12.63
C ALA A 192 -4.59 -30.95 -12.57
N ALA A 193 -3.75 -31.27 -13.56
CA ALA A 193 -2.97 -32.48 -13.58
C ALA A 193 -1.92 -32.56 -12.44
N ALA A 194 -1.47 -31.43 -11.94
CA ALA A 194 -0.63 -31.35 -10.74
C ALA A 194 -1.39 -31.68 -9.43
N GLY A 195 -2.71 -31.83 -9.48
CA GLY A 195 -3.56 -32.22 -8.35
C GLY A 195 -4.15 -31.07 -7.53
N LEU A 196 -4.13 -29.83 -8.07
CA LEU A 196 -4.85 -28.73 -7.43
C LEU A 196 -6.37 -28.92 -7.58
N PRO A 197 -7.19 -28.75 -6.52
CA PRO A 197 -8.64 -28.79 -6.62
C PRO A 197 -9.16 -27.54 -7.33
N VAL A 198 -9.15 -27.56 -8.67
CA VAL A 198 -9.53 -26.42 -9.49
C VAL A 198 -11.04 -26.20 -9.49
N LYS A 199 -11.48 -24.96 -9.43
CA LYS A 199 -12.89 -24.59 -9.49
C LYS A 199 -13.50 -24.94 -10.84
N SER A 200 -14.57 -25.75 -10.81
CA SER A 200 -15.31 -26.19 -11.99
C SER A 200 -16.78 -26.37 -11.63
N LEU A 201 -17.60 -26.76 -12.61
CA LEU A 201 -19.00 -27.15 -12.36
C LEU A 201 -19.09 -28.39 -11.44
N GLU A 202 -18.11 -29.29 -11.55
CA GLU A 202 -18.02 -30.51 -10.75
C GLU A 202 -17.39 -30.27 -9.36
N CYS A 203 -16.56 -29.20 -9.23
CA CYS A 203 -15.90 -28.80 -8.00
C CYS A 203 -16.13 -27.29 -7.72
N PRO A 204 -17.35 -26.88 -7.30
CA PRO A 204 -17.66 -25.46 -7.08
C PRO A 204 -16.85 -24.80 -5.96
N SER A 205 -16.40 -25.58 -4.98
CA SER A 205 -15.55 -25.17 -3.86
C SER A 205 -14.05 -25.22 -4.17
N GLY A 206 -13.68 -25.58 -5.41
CA GLY A 206 -12.29 -25.58 -5.84
C GLY A 206 -11.69 -24.19 -5.97
N MET A 207 -10.37 -24.14 -6.12
CA MET A 207 -9.61 -22.92 -6.25
C MET A 207 -9.75 -22.32 -7.65
N PRO A 208 -10.11 -21.02 -7.78
CA PRO A 208 -10.08 -20.32 -9.07
C PRO A 208 -8.64 -20.22 -9.59
N VAL A 209 -8.44 -20.52 -10.87
CA VAL A 209 -7.20 -20.30 -11.61
C VAL A 209 -7.37 -19.10 -12.51
N VAL A 210 -6.45 -18.15 -12.42
CA VAL A 210 -6.46 -16.90 -13.20
C VAL A 210 -5.15 -16.78 -13.99
N HIS A 211 -5.22 -16.18 -15.19
CA HIS A 211 -4.07 -16.07 -16.10
C HIS A 211 -3.64 -14.63 -16.34
N ASP A 212 -4.56 -13.67 -16.31
CA ASP A 212 -4.26 -12.28 -16.63
C ASP A 212 -3.61 -11.52 -15.48
N GLY A 213 -3.97 -11.86 -14.25
CA GLY A 213 -3.43 -11.23 -13.05
C GLY A 213 -4.16 -11.62 -11.78
N THR A 214 -3.55 -11.26 -10.67
CA THR A 214 -4.07 -11.47 -9.32
C THR A 214 -3.82 -10.26 -8.44
N ARG A 215 -4.51 -10.20 -7.32
CA ARG A 215 -4.30 -9.19 -6.29
C ARG A 215 -3.43 -9.74 -5.17
N VAL A 216 -2.26 -9.16 -4.98
CA VAL A 216 -1.36 -9.49 -3.86
C VAL A 216 -1.34 -8.30 -2.89
N LEU A 217 -1.92 -8.44 -1.70
CA LEU A 217 -1.94 -7.40 -0.65
C LEU A 217 -2.43 -6.03 -1.16
N GLY A 218 -3.39 -6.02 -2.08
CA GLY A 218 -3.91 -4.79 -2.68
C GLY A 218 -3.10 -4.24 -3.84
N ALA A 219 -2.00 -4.89 -4.23
CA ALA A 219 -1.25 -4.60 -5.43
C ALA A 219 -1.71 -5.49 -6.61
N PRO A 220 -1.88 -4.95 -7.82
CA PRO A 220 -2.18 -5.76 -8.99
C PRO A 220 -0.89 -6.38 -9.55
N VAL A 221 -0.80 -7.70 -9.53
CA VAL A 221 0.30 -8.47 -10.13
C VAL A 221 -0.24 -9.20 -11.36
N GLY A 222 0.35 -8.94 -12.53
CA GLY A 222 -0.11 -9.54 -13.79
C GLY A 222 0.11 -8.64 -15.01
N SER A 223 -0.67 -8.85 -16.06
CA SER A 223 -0.60 -8.13 -17.32
C SER A 223 -0.93 -6.64 -17.17
N LEU A 224 -0.41 -5.80 -18.08
CA LEU A 224 -0.74 -4.36 -18.07
C LEU A 224 -2.25 -4.09 -18.22
N PRO A 225 -3.01 -4.80 -19.08
CA PRO A 225 -4.47 -4.65 -19.12
C PRO A 225 -5.16 -4.94 -17.79
N PHE A 226 -4.75 -6.01 -17.09
CA PHE A 226 -5.26 -6.32 -15.75
C PHE A 226 -4.96 -5.21 -14.75
N GLN A 227 -3.72 -4.71 -14.73
CA GLN A 227 -3.32 -3.60 -13.86
C GLN A 227 -4.12 -2.32 -14.15
N ALA A 228 -4.36 -2.01 -15.43
CA ALA A 228 -5.15 -0.83 -15.83
C ALA A 228 -6.62 -0.96 -15.43
N GLN A 229 -7.21 -2.14 -15.59
CA GLN A 229 -8.57 -2.41 -15.13
C GLN A 229 -8.67 -2.28 -13.60
N PHE A 230 -7.75 -2.89 -12.85
CA PHE A 230 -7.69 -2.78 -11.39
C PHE A 230 -7.55 -1.33 -10.93
N ALA A 231 -6.71 -0.54 -11.62
CA ALA A 231 -6.56 0.89 -11.34
C ALA A 231 -7.86 1.66 -11.59
N SER A 232 -8.58 1.34 -12.68
CA SER A 232 -9.88 1.93 -13.00
C SER A 232 -10.93 1.66 -11.92
N GLU A 233 -11.01 0.42 -11.45
CA GLU A 233 -11.92 0.02 -10.36
C GLU A 233 -11.60 0.76 -9.07
N ARG A 234 -10.31 0.85 -8.70
CA ARG A 234 -9.88 1.59 -7.50
C ARG A 234 -10.15 3.08 -7.60
N VAL A 235 -9.97 3.68 -8.78
CA VAL A 235 -10.30 5.10 -9.00
C VAL A 235 -11.81 5.33 -8.93
N ALA A 236 -12.62 4.42 -9.46
CA ALA A 236 -14.07 4.52 -9.34
C ALA A 236 -14.55 4.52 -7.87
N GLU A 237 -13.97 3.67 -7.02
CA GLU A 237 -14.25 3.69 -5.57
C GLU A 237 -13.87 5.04 -4.93
N ILE A 238 -12.72 5.61 -5.29
CA ILE A 238 -12.28 6.91 -4.76
C ILE A 238 -13.21 8.04 -5.23
N CYS A 239 -13.66 7.99 -6.49
CA CYS A 239 -14.62 8.95 -7.03
C CYS A 239 -15.95 8.90 -6.25
N ALA A 240 -16.49 7.71 -5.97
CA ALA A 240 -17.71 7.53 -5.18
C ALA A 240 -17.55 8.07 -3.74
N ASP A 241 -16.38 7.87 -3.12
CA ASP A 241 -16.09 8.47 -1.81
C ASP A 241 -16.08 10.00 -1.88
N ILE A 242 -15.45 10.59 -2.91
CA ILE A 242 -15.43 12.04 -3.13
C ILE A 242 -16.85 12.58 -3.30
N GLU A 243 -17.69 11.92 -4.09
CA GLU A 243 -19.11 12.30 -4.27
C GLU A 243 -19.84 12.29 -2.91
N THR A 244 -19.65 11.24 -2.12
CA THR A 244 -20.25 11.11 -0.78
C THR A 244 -19.77 12.22 0.15
N ILE A 245 -18.48 12.52 0.17
CA ILE A 245 -17.90 13.62 0.97
C ILE A 245 -18.51 14.96 0.55
N CYS A 246 -18.71 15.18 -0.74
CA CYS A 246 -19.32 16.41 -1.25
C CYS A 246 -20.79 16.60 -0.85
N LEU A 247 -21.47 15.56 -0.36
CA LEU A 247 -22.84 15.66 0.18
C LEU A 247 -22.88 16.14 1.65
N MET A 248 -21.74 16.17 2.33
CA MET A 248 -21.67 16.63 3.73
C MET A 248 -22.05 18.12 3.84
N PRO A 249 -22.76 18.50 4.93
CA PRO A 249 -23.31 19.87 5.05
C PRO A 249 -22.25 20.94 5.25
N THR A 250 -21.07 20.62 5.79
CA THR A 250 -20.02 21.56 6.10
C THR A 250 -18.81 21.44 5.17
N LEU A 251 -18.40 22.54 4.55
CA LEU A 251 -17.24 22.60 3.64
C LEU A 251 -15.94 22.22 4.36
N GLN A 252 -15.82 22.56 5.64
CA GLN A 252 -14.65 22.20 6.44
C GLN A 252 -14.49 20.68 6.58
N HIS A 253 -15.58 19.94 6.86
CA HIS A 253 -15.53 18.47 6.93
C HIS A 253 -15.23 17.87 5.56
N GLN A 254 -15.82 18.41 4.48
CA GLN A 254 -15.50 17.99 3.12
C GLN A 254 -13.99 18.09 2.86
N ASN A 255 -13.38 19.24 3.18
CA ASN A 255 -11.94 19.43 3.01
C ASN A 255 -11.11 18.46 3.86
N CYS A 256 -11.42 18.33 5.16
CA CYS A 256 -10.64 17.49 6.08
C CYS A 256 -10.68 16.01 5.67
N LEU A 257 -11.83 15.47 5.27
CA LEU A 257 -11.97 14.08 4.84
C LEU A 257 -11.30 13.84 3.49
N ALA A 258 -11.47 14.75 2.53
CA ALA A 258 -10.84 14.63 1.23
C ALA A 258 -9.31 14.64 1.33
N THR A 259 -8.73 15.63 2.01
CA THR A 259 -7.27 15.79 2.13
C THR A 259 -6.62 14.86 3.15
N GLY A 260 -7.33 14.51 4.23
CA GLY A 260 -6.78 13.66 5.30
C GLY A 260 -6.83 12.15 4.98
N SER A 261 -7.73 11.72 4.11
CA SER A 261 -7.95 10.30 3.81
C SER A 261 -7.98 10.02 2.32
N THR A 262 -8.95 10.56 1.59
CA THR A 262 -9.36 10.08 0.27
C THR A 262 -8.27 10.23 -0.79
N VAL A 263 -7.62 11.39 -0.89
CA VAL A 263 -6.55 11.64 -1.89
C VAL A 263 -5.31 10.77 -1.67
N HIS A 264 -5.14 10.18 -0.49
CA HIS A 264 -3.99 9.33 -0.19
C HIS A 264 -4.22 7.84 -0.48
N ARG A 265 -5.46 7.42 -0.74
CA ARG A 265 -5.81 6.02 -1.01
C ARG A 265 -5.17 5.48 -2.29
N ILE A 266 -4.89 6.35 -3.25
CA ILE A 266 -4.23 5.97 -4.51
C ILE A 266 -2.75 5.61 -4.33
N ASN A 267 -2.08 6.09 -3.28
CA ASN A 267 -0.63 5.97 -3.12
C ASN A 267 -0.13 4.52 -3.11
N HIS A 268 -0.89 3.58 -2.51
CA HIS A 268 -0.50 2.17 -2.51
C HIS A 268 -0.51 1.58 -3.92
N LEU A 269 -1.53 1.91 -4.71
CA LEU A 269 -1.58 1.50 -6.11
C LEU A 269 -0.40 2.08 -6.89
N LEU A 270 -0.14 3.38 -6.79
CA LEU A 270 0.93 4.07 -7.51
C LEU A 270 2.34 3.54 -7.17
N ARG A 271 2.53 2.93 -6.01
CA ARG A 271 3.79 2.28 -5.63
C ARG A 271 4.02 0.94 -6.32
N ASN A 272 2.96 0.30 -6.79
CA ASN A 272 2.99 -1.07 -7.28
C ASN A 272 2.75 -1.20 -8.79
N ILE A 273 2.32 -0.14 -9.47
CA ILE A 273 2.11 -0.15 -10.91
C ILE A 273 3.25 0.54 -11.63
N ALA A 274 3.82 -0.14 -12.62
CA ALA A 274 4.83 0.40 -13.51
C ALA A 274 4.17 0.81 -14.82
N GLY A 275 4.08 2.11 -15.10
CA GLY A 275 3.66 2.61 -16.40
C GLY A 275 4.60 2.11 -17.50
N GLY A 276 4.05 1.83 -18.68
CA GLY A 276 4.81 1.48 -19.88
C GLY A 276 5.07 2.70 -20.78
N GLU A 277 5.73 2.49 -21.94
CA GLU A 277 5.91 3.53 -22.96
C GLU A 277 4.57 4.06 -23.51
N LEU A 278 3.58 3.16 -23.59
CA LEU A 278 2.18 3.52 -23.82
C LEU A 278 1.53 3.48 -22.46
N ASP A 279 1.44 4.61 -21.79
CA ASP A 279 0.86 4.71 -20.46
C ASP A 279 -0.64 4.29 -20.48
N PRO A 280 -0.99 3.03 -20.17
CA PRO A 280 -2.37 2.56 -20.19
C PRO A 280 -3.18 3.18 -19.07
N PHE A 281 -2.53 3.88 -18.14
CA PHE A 281 -3.14 4.52 -16.98
C PHE A 281 -3.55 5.97 -17.24
N ALA A 282 -3.14 6.59 -18.37
CA ALA A 282 -3.46 8.00 -18.67
C ALA A 282 -4.97 8.32 -18.62
N PRO A 283 -5.88 7.49 -19.16
CA PRO A 283 -7.32 7.74 -19.04
C PRO A 283 -7.81 7.66 -17.57
N VAL A 284 -7.28 6.72 -16.80
CA VAL A 284 -7.63 6.51 -15.39
C VAL A 284 -7.11 7.67 -14.54
N ALA A 285 -5.88 8.11 -14.79
CA ALA A 285 -5.27 9.27 -14.16
C ALA A 285 -6.11 10.54 -14.37
N ALA A 286 -6.58 10.77 -15.60
CA ALA A 286 -7.41 11.92 -15.93
C ALA A 286 -8.77 11.91 -15.19
N VAL A 287 -9.36 10.73 -14.98
CA VAL A 287 -10.59 10.59 -14.17
C VAL A 287 -10.31 10.93 -12.72
N TYR A 288 -9.25 10.36 -12.15
CA TYR A 288 -8.83 10.63 -10.78
C TYR A 288 -8.54 12.12 -10.53
N ASP A 289 -7.71 12.74 -11.39
CA ASP A 289 -7.32 14.14 -11.27
C ASP A 289 -8.53 15.08 -11.33
N ARG A 290 -9.47 14.79 -12.21
CA ARG A 290 -10.72 15.55 -12.32
C ARG A 290 -11.58 15.44 -11.06
N ALA A 291 -11.70 14.24 -10.51
CA ALA A 291 -12.47 14.01 -9.28
C ALA A 291 -11.82 14.72 -8.08
N VAL A 292 -10.52 14.57 -7.88
CA VAL A 292 -9.78 15.22 -6.79
C VAL A 292 -9.88 16.74 -6.87
N LEU A 293 -9.70 17.33 -8.06
CA LEU A 293 -9.76 18.77 -8.27
C LEU A 293 -11.18 19.33 -8.27
N SER A 294 -12.21 18.49 -8.31
CA SER A 294 -13.61 18.93 -8.15
C SER A 294 -13.87 19.47 -6.74
N VAL A 295 -13.20 18.93 -5.72
CA VAL A 295 -13.40 19.34 -4.33
C VAL A 295 -12.95 20.79 -4.09
N PRO A 296 -11.69 21.21 -4.38
CA PRO A 296 -11.31 22.61 -4.19
C PRO A 296 -12.10 23.60 -5.06
N ARG A 297 -12.58 23.19 -6.25
CA ARG A 297 -13.52 23.99 -7.07
C ARG A 297 -14.81 24.28 -6.30
N ARG A 298 -15.41 23.22 -5.74
CA ARG A 298 -16.63 23.30 -4.93
C ARG A 298 -16.42 24.15 -3.68
N LEU A 299 -15.31 23.92 -2.95
CA LEU A 299 -14.98 24.67 -1.73
C LEU A 299 -14.80 26.16 -1.97
N ALA A 300 -14.34 26.52 -3.18
CA ALA A 300 -14.18 27.91 -3.60
C ALA A 300 -15.45 28.50 -4.26
N GLY A 301 -16.55 27.77 -4.33
CA GLY A 301 -17.77 28.21 -5.02
C GLY A 301 -17.57 28.47 -6.52
N MET A 302 -16.63 27.74 -7.19
CA MET A 302 -16.24 27.98 -8.57
C MET A 302 -16.68 26.82 -9.46
N THR A 303 -17.05 27.11 -10.71
CA THR A 303 -17.36 26.09 -11.73
C THR A 303 -16.09 25.53 -12.36
N ALA A 304 -15.03 26.33 -12.45
CA ALA A 304 -13.72 25.96 -12.98
C ALA A 304 -12.61 26.71 -12.25
N LEU A 305 -11.43 26.10 -12.14
CA LEU A 305 -10.20 26.76 -11.71
C LEU A 305 -9.27 26.92 -12.89
N SER A 306 -8.44 27.96 -12.88
CA SER A 306 -7.36 28.10 -13.87
C SER A 306 -6.27 27.05 -13.60
N GLY A 307 -5.46 26.72 -14.60
CA GLY A 307 -4.36 25.76 -14.43
C GLY A 307 -3.36 26.15 -13.32
N SER A 308 -3.09 27.44 -13.14
CA SER A 308 -2.24 27.93 -12.03
C SER A 308 -2.91 27.73 -10.68
N THR A 309 -4.23 27.94 -10.59
CA THR A 309 -5.00 27.73 -9.36
C THR A 309 -5.12 26.24 -9.03
N GLU A 310 -5.28 25.37 -10.02
CA GLU A 310 -5.26 23.92 -9.84
C GLU A 310 -3.90 23.44 -9.33
N ARG A 311 -2.80 23.93 -9.90
CA ARG A 311 -1.45 23.66 -9.39
C ARG A 311 -1.29 24.14 -7.95
N LEU A 312 -1.80 25.32 -7.60
CA LEU A 312 -1.77 25.84 -6.24
C LEU A 312 -2.60 24.98 -5.28
N ALA A 313 -3.80 24.54 -5.69
CA ALA A 313 -4.65 23.64 -4.88
C ALA A 313 -3.94 22.31 -4.57
N SER A 314 -3.11 21.84 -5.49
CA SER A 314 -2.38 20.57 -5.34
C SER A 314 -1.14 20.67 -4.44
N LEU A 315 -0.56 21.86 -4.25
CA LEU A 315 0.58 22.02 -3.35
C LEU A 315 0.23 21.61 -1.92
N PRO A 316 1.18 21.03 -1.16
CA PRO A 316 1.02 20.81 0.28
C PRO A 316 0.68 22.10 1.02
N GLY A 317 -0.05 21.98 2.13
CA GLY A 317 -0.43 23.12 2.97
C GLY A 317 0.74 24.01 3.38
N ARG A 318 1.88 23.39 3.73
CA ARG A 318 3.12 24.11 4.11
C ARG A 318 3.77 24.91 2.97
N LEU A 319 3.39 24.65 1.74
CA LEU A 319 3.82 25.39 0.54
C LEU A 319 2.72 26.33 0.03
N GLY A 320 1.71 26.60 0.84
CA GLY A 320 0.63 27.54 0.53
C GLY A 320 -0.55 26.94 -0.22
N GLY A 321 -0.55 25.64 -0.51
CA GLY A 321 -1.64 24.94 -1.19
C GLY A 321 -2.68 24.33 -0.26
N LEU A 322 -3.53 23.47 -0.81
CA LEU A 322 -4.61 22.77 -0.10
C LEU A 322 -4.36 21.27 0.07
N GLY A 323 -3.35 20.70 -0.61
CA GLY A 323 -2.98 19.29 -0.49
C GLY A 323 -3.76 18.33 -1.39
N TYR A 324 -4.45 18.82 -2.42
CA TYR A 324 -5.19 17.99 -3.39
C TYR A 324 -4.24 17.42 -4.46
N THR A 325 -3.37 16.50 -4.03
CA THR A 325 -2.33 15.93 -4.89
C THR A 325 -2.93 15.07 -6.00
N THR A 326 -2.58 15.36 -7.24
CA THR A 326 -3.04 14.65 -8.44
C THR A 326 -2.24 13.36 -8.69
N TRP A 327 -2.76 12.49 -9.54
CA TRP A 327 -2.04 11.30 -10.03
C TRP A 327 -0.72 11.68 -10.69
N SER A 328 -0.77 12.64 -11.63
CA SER A 328 0.40 13.10 -12.38
C SER A 328 1.52 13.66 -11.50
N GLN A 329 1.19 14.22 -10.33
CA GLN A 329 2.16 14.71 -9.36
C GLN A 329 2.73 13.61 -8.46
N SER A 330 1.98 12.53 -8.24
CA SER A 330 2.30 11.51 -7.25
C SER A 330 2.92 10.25 -7.85
N ALA A 331 2.59 9.88 -9.09
CA ALA A 331 2.89 8.57 -9.64
C ALA A 331 4.40 8.27 -9.68
N ASP A 332 5.19 9.15 -10.29
CA ASP A 332 6.64 8.95 -10.38
C ASP A 332 7.30 8.91 -8.99
N SER A 333 6.88 9.80 -8.08
CA SER A 333 7.40 9.84 -6.71
C SER A 333 7.06 8.59 -5.92
N ALA A 334 5.84 8.08 -6.08
CA ALA A 334 5.37 6.89 -5.37
C ALA A 334 6.09 5.63 -5.88
N PHE A 335 6.12 5.45 -7.20
CA PHE A 335 6.77 4.31 -7.82
C PHE A 335 8.28 4.29 -7.56
N LEU A 336 8.97 5.41 -7.80
CA LEU A 336 10.41 5.50 -7.57
C LEU A 336 10.78 5.22 -6.11
N ALA A 337 9.99 5.72 -5.15
CA ALA A 337 10.24 5.44 -3.73
C ALA A 337 10.11 3.94 -3.40
N SER A 338 9.11 3.26 -3.98
CA SER A 338 8.93 1.81 -3.85
C SER A 338 10.10 1.06 -4.51
N TYR A 339 10.44 1.43 -5.74
CA TYR A 339 11.53 0.82 -6.48
C TYR A 339 12.89 0.94 -5.75
N VAL A 340 13.24 2.14 -5.26
CA VAL A 340 14.48 2.38 -4.50
C VAL A 340 14.53 1.50 -3.26
N HIS A 341 13.41 1.38 -2.54
CA HIS A 341 13.33 0.53 -1.36
C HIS A 341 13.51 -0.96 -1.71
N ILE A 342 12.84 -1.45 -2.75
CA ILE A 342 12.92 -2.83 -3.22
C ILE A 342 14.34 -3.15 -3.69
N SER A 343 14.92 -2.30 -4.54
CA SER A 343 16.29 -2.50 -5.06
C SER A 343 17.35 -2.51 -3.96
N HIS A 344 17.12 -1.81 -2.85
CA HIS A 344 17.99 -1.84 -1.67
C HIS A 344 17.82 -3.12 -0.84
N ALA A 345 16.58 -3.62 -0.69
CA ALA A 345 16.28 -4.75 0.17
C ALA A 345 16.53 -6.12 -0.51
N PHE A 346 16.29 -6.24 -1.81
CA PHE A 346 16.35 -7.50 -2.55
C PHE A 346 17.71 -8.23 -2.49
N PRO A 347 18.88 -7.57 -2.59
CA PRO A 347 20.16 -8.27 -2.49
C PRO A 347 20.33 -9.09 -1.21
N SER A 348 19.71 -8.65 -0.12
CA SER A 348 19.78 -9.36 1.16
C SER A 348 18.63 -10.33 1.39
N LEU A 349 17.42 -10.03 0.90
CA LEU A 349 16.23 -10.84 1.13
C LEU A 349 16.04 -11.91 0.04
N PHE A 350 16.26 -11.53 -1.21
CA PHE A 350 16.00 -12.35 -2.39
C PHE A 350 17.15 -12.26 -3.40
N PRO A 351 18.37 -12.75 -3.08
CA PRO A 351 19.54 -12.58 -3.93
C PRO A 351 19.35 -13.13 -5.35
N GLY A 352 18.58 -14.21 -5.50
CA GLY A 352 18.23 -14.79 -6.82
C GLY A 352 17.33 -13.88 -7.68
N LEU A 353 16.55 -12.99 -7.06
CA LEU A 353 15.63 -12.06 -7.74
C LEU A 353 16.20 -10.65 -7.89
N ALA A 354 17.31 -10.33 -7.20
CA ALA A 354 17.86 -8.98 -7.14
C ALA A 354 18.20 -8.37 -8.52
N ARG A 355 18.48 -9.23 -9.51
CA ARG A 355 18.78 -8.78 -10.88
C ARG A 355 17.61 -8.07 -11.57
N VAL A 356 16.36 -8.29 -11.12
CA VAL A 356 15.16 -7.64 -11.69
C VAL A 356 15.03 -6.20 -11.21
N TYR A 357 15.65 -5.88 -10.06
CA TYR A 357 15.60 -4.56 -9.44
C TYR A 357 17.01 -3.99 -9.19
N PRO A 358 17.82 -3.72 -10.22
CA PRO A 358 19.09 -3.02 -10.03
C PRO A 358 18.82 -1.60 -9.51
N SER A 359 19.82 -0.98 -8.90
CA SER A 359 19.70 0.42 -8.49
C SER A 359 19.43 1.33 -9.70
N ALA A 360 18.46 2.21 -9.59
CA ALA A 360 18.12 3.15 -10.66
C ALA A 360 19.29 4.08 -11.06
N HIS A 361 20.27 4.31 -10.16
CA HIS A 361 21.45 5.10 -10.48
C HIS A 361 22.52 4.37 -11.29
N THR A 362 22.54 3.03 -11.28
CA THR A 362 23.54 2.23 -11.98
C THR A 362 23.18 1.99 -13.43
N LEU A 363 21.95 2.31 -13.82
CA LEU A 363 21.46 2.17 -15.19
C LEU A 363 21.93 3.36 -16.02
N ALA A 364 22.72 3.09 -17.07
CA ALA A 364 23.31 4.13 -17.91
C ALA A 364 22.38 4.66 -19.00
N SER A 365 21.36 3.86 -19.41
CA SER A 365 20.43 4.21 -20.47
C SER A 365 19.06 3.56 -20.31
N ALA A 366 18.06 4.08 -21.04
CA ALA A 366 16.75 3.47 -21.09
C ALA A 366 16.76 2.07 -21.74
N ASP A 367 17.64 1.84 -22.72
CA ASP A 367 17.78 0.54 -23.37
C ASP A 367 18.38 -0.50 -22.43
N GLU A 368 19.37 -0.13 -21.64
CA GLU A 368 19.89 -1.00 -20.58
C GLU A 368 18.79 -1.34 -19.56
N ALA A 369 18.05 -0.33 -19.09
CA ALA A 369 16.95 -0.54 -18.15
C ALA A 369 15.86 -1.44 -18.71
N ARG A 370 15.50 -1.28 -19.99
CA ARG A 370 14.53 -2.12 -20.71
C ARG A 370 14.99 -3.57 -20.83
N SER A 371 16.28 -3.80 -21.07
CA SER A 371 16.86 -5.14 -21.17
C SER A 371 16.82 -5.92 -19.86
N VAL A 372 16.73 -5.22 -18.73
CA VAL A 372 16.66 -5.83 -17.39
C VAL A 372 15.22 -6.17 -17.01
N SER A 373 14.33 -5.18 -16.96
CA SER A 373 12.92 -5.38 -16.59
C SER A 373 12.07 -4.13 -16.88
N GLN A 374 10.77 -4.32 -17.01
CA GLN A 374 9.83 -3.18 -17.13
C GLN A 374 9.85 -2.25 -15.89
N PRO A 375 9.88 -2.77 -14.65
CA PRO A 375 10.07 -1.92 -13.46
C PRO A 375 11.34 -1.08 -13.52
N ALA A 376 12.47 -1.63 -14.00
CA ALA A 376 13.73 -0.91 -14.13
C ALA A 376 13.64 0.24 -15.15
N LEU A 377 13.04 -0.01 -16.30
CA LEU A 377 12.79 1.02 -17.31
C LEU A 377 11.90 2.14 -16.75
N HIS A 378 10.81 1.78 -16.09
CA HIS A 378 9.92 2.77 -15.49
C HIS A 378 10.62 3.61 -14.41
N ALA A 379 11.41 2.98 -13.56
CA ALA A 379 12.18 3.68 -12.52
C ALA A 379 13.23 4.63 -13.11
N PHE A 380 13.93 4.21 -14.16
CA PHE A 380 14.86 5.05 -14.88
C PHE A 380 14.18 6.29 -15.46
N ASN A 381 13.06 6.11 -16.15
CA ASN A 381 12.29 7.21 -16.73
C ASN A 381 11.69 8.13 -15.66
N ALA A 382 11.15 7.55 -14.56
CA ALA A 382 10.64 8.32 -13.43
C ALA A 382 11.74 9.17 -12.78
N LEU A 383 12.91 8.59 -12.54
CA LEU A 383 14.06 9.32 -12.01
C LEU A 383 14.48 10.48 -12.93
N ALA A 384 14.56 10.24 -14.24
CA ALA A 384 14.91 11.27 -15.21
C ALA A 384 13.90 12.44 -15.19
N ARG A 385 12.60 12.14 -15.18
CA ARG A 385 11.53 13.17 -15.09
C ARG A 385 11.60 13.94 -13.77
N LEU A 386 11.79 13.24 -12.65
CA LEU A 386 11.86 13.89 -11.33
C LEU A 386 13.10 14.78 -11.21
N VAL A 387 14.26 14.30 -11.66
CA VAL A 387 15.53 15.05 -11.60
C VAL A 387 15.50 16.28 -12.51
N SER A 388 14.86 16.21 -13.69
CA SER A 388 14.72 17.37 -14.58
C SER A 388 13.91 18.51 -13.94
N ARG A 389 12.95 18.19 -13.06
CA ARG A 389 12.15 19.17 -12.32
C ARG A 389 12.76 19.57 -10.98
N ALA A 390 13.38 18.64 -10.27
CA ALA A 390 13.95 18.83 -8.94
C ALA A 390 15.28 18.05 -8.82
N PRO A 391 16.42 18.64 -9.18
CA PRO A 391 17.73 17.95 -9.19
C PRO A 391 18.13 17.31 -7.86
N SER A 392 17.66 17.82 -6.73
CA SER A 392 17.90 17.25 -5.38
C SER A 392 17.40 15.82 -5.20
N VAL A 393 16.44 15.37 -6.03
CA VAL A 393 15.94 13.97 -6.02
C VAL A 393 17.07 12.97 -6.24
N ALA A 394 18.00 13.25 -7.15
CA ALA A 394 19.14 12.36 -7.43
C ALA A 394 20.00 12.09 -6.19
N GLU A 395 20.17 13.08 -5.33
CA GLU A 395 20.93 12.92 -4.10
C GLU A 395 20.13 12.14 -3.04
N VAL A 396 18.85 12.40 -2.92
CA VAL A 396 17.96 11.65 -2.00
C VAL A 396 17.99 10.16 -2.33
N VAL A 397 17.89 9.79 -3.60
CA VAL A 397 17.95 8.40 -4.06
C VAL A 397 19.27 7.75 -3.66
N ARG A 398 20.40 8.44 -3.80
CA ARG A 398 21.73 7.91 -3.43
C ARG A 398 21.92 7.77 -1.92
N ARG A 399 21.52 8.79 -1.16
CA ARG A 399 21.80 8.87 0.28
C ARG A 399 20.82 8.08 1.14
N ASP A 400 19.56 8.05 0.73
CA ASP A 400 18.44 7.69 1.58
C ASP A 400 17.75 6.37 1.17
N ALA A 401 18.39 5.54 0.32
CA ALA A 401 17.82 4.28 -0.20
C ALA A 401 17.29 3.31 0.90
N ALA A 402 17.90 3.32 2.08
CA ALA A 402 17.49 2.51 3.23
C ALA A 402 16.28 3.06 3.99
N LYS A 403 15.80 4.26 3.66
CA LYS A 403 14.67 4.87 4.35
C LYS A 403 13.34 4.19 4.00
N PRO A 404 12.33 4.25 4.89
CA PRO A 404 11.00 3.77 4.61
C PRO A 404 10.40 4.41 3.35
N ILE A 405 9.63 3.65 2.58
CA ILE A 405 9.00 4.09 1.32
C ILE A 405 8.23 5.41 1.51
N LYS A 406 7.46 5.54 2.60
CA LYS A 406 6.71 6.78 2.89
C LYS A 406 7.61 7.99 3.05
N GLN A 407 8.79 7.83 3.65
CA GLN A 407 9.75 8.93 3.82
C GLN A 407 10.42 9.29 2.50
N LEU A 408 10.79 8.30 1.67
CA LEU A 408 11.33 8.52 0.34
C LEU A 408 10.30 9.22 -0.56
N GLN A 409 9.07 8.70 -0.63
CA GLN A 409 7.99 9.31 -1.39
C GLN A 409 7.73 10.74 -0.94
N HIS A 410 7.69 10.99 0.38
CA HIS A 410 7.51 12.33 0.93
C HIS A 410 8.64 13.28 0.51
N ALA A 411 9.90 12.82 0.55
CA ALA A 411 11.04 13.64 0.13
C ALA A 411 10.97 14.00 -1.35
N PHE A 412 10.61 13.04 -2.22
CA PHE A 412 10.46 13.29 -3.65
C PHE A 412 9.29 14.24 -3.94
N THR A 413 8.12 13.97 -3.36
CA THR A 413 6.93 14.82 -3.52
C THR A 413 7.18 16.25 -3.01
N LEU A 414 7.92 16.40 -1.92
CA LEU A 414 8.28 17.72 -1.39
C LEU A 414 9.23 18.47 -2.32
N ALA A 415 10.26 17.79 -2.85
CA ALA A 415 11.21 18.40 -3.78
C ALA A 415 10.48 18.94 -5.03
N LEU A 416 9.57 18.15 -5.60
CA LEU A 416 8.73 18.57 -6.73
C LEU A 416 7.81 19.72 -6.38
N ALA A 417 7.10 19.62 -5.25
CA ALA A 417 6.16 20.65 -4.83
C ALA A 417 6.87 21.98 -4.52
N SER A 418 8.11 21.93 -4.02
CA SER A 418 8.93 23.13 -3.82
C SER A 418 9.33 23.77 -5.16
N ALA A 419 9.73 22.98 -6.16
CA ALA A 419 10.00 23.49 -7.51
C ALA A 419 8.75 24.09 -8.15
N ASP A 420 7.59 23.41 -8.04
CA ASP A 420 6.31 23.94 -8.52
C ASP A 420 5.91 25.25 -7.82
N GLN A 421 6.20 25.40 -6.53
CA GLN A 421 5.96 26.63 -5.79
C GLN A 421 6.85 27.77 -6.31
N GLU A 422 8.14 27.50 -6.54
CA GLU A 422 9.09 28.47 -7.09
C GLU A 422 8.64 28.95 -8.49
N ASP A 423 8.23 28.03 -9.37
CA ASP A 423 7.69 28.36 -10.69
C ASP A 423 6.43 29.20 -10.61
N LEU A 424 5.50 28.89 -9.68
CA LEU A 424 4.29 29.67 -9.46
C LEU A 424 4.62 31.07 -8.92
N LEU A 425 5.57 31.19 -7.98
CA LEU A 425 6.02 32.48 -7.47
C LEU A 425 6.64 33.33 -8.58
N LEU A 426 7.49 32.72 -9.43
CA LEU A 426 8.10 33.39 -10.56
C LEU A 426 7.02 33.87 -11.56
N ALA A 427 6.08 32.99 -11.91
CA ALA A 427 4.97 33.35 -12.80
C ALA A 427 4.11 34.49 -12.24
N LEU A 428 3.83 34.49 -10.93
CA LEU A 428 3.07 35.57 -10.27
C LEU A 428 3.82 36.90 -10.26
N VAL A 429 5.15 36.87 -10.14
CA VAL A 429 5.99 38.09 -10.17
C VAL A 429 6.13 38.63 -11.59
N THR A 430 6.23 37.76 -12.60
CA THR A 430 6.47 38.14 -13.99
C THR A 430 5.20 38.50 -14.74
N ALA A 431 4.04 37.94 -14.39
CA ALA A 431 2.78 38.11 -15.11
C ALA A 431 2.16 39.51 -14.98
N SER A 432 2.51 40.28 -13.94
CA SER A 432 2.06 41.68 -13.81
C SER A 432 2.85 42.45 -12.76
N PRO A 433 3.26 43.70 -13.02
CA PRO A 433 3.87 44.59 -12.05
C PRO A 433 2.98 44.87 -10.83
N HIS A 434 1.69 44.53 -10.94
CA HIS A 434 0.69 44.76 -9.88
C HIS A 434 0.41 43.55 -8.97
N HIS A 435 1.13 42.41 -9.11
CA HIS A 435 0.91 41.20 -8.31
C HIS A 435 1.95 40.85 -7.22
N PRO A 436 2.73 41.79 -6.65
CA PRO A 436 3.57 41.48 -5.48
C PRO A 436 2.73 41.01 -4.29
N ARG A 437 1.44 41.37 -4.23
CA ARG A 437 0.50 40.91 -3.20
C ARG A 437 0.19 39.41 -3.30
N ALA A 438 0.01 38.86 -4.52
CA ALA A 438 -0.27 37.45 -4.71
C ALA A 438 0.93 36.57 -4.28
N ALA A 439 2.16 36.95 -4.67
CA ALA A 439 3.38 36.28 -4.22
C ALA A 439 3.59 36.39 -2.70
N ALA A 440 3.32 37.57 -2.12
CA ALA A 440 3.36 37.74 -0.67
C ALA A 440 2.30 36.91 0.06
N THR A 441 1.09 36.81 -0.50
CA THR A 441 0.01 35.96 0.03
C THR A 441 0.40 34.49 -0.02
N LEU A 442 0.97 34.01 -1.13
CA LEU A 442 1.43 32.61 -1.25
C LEU A 442 2.52 32.29 -0.21
N ARG A 443 3.49 33.18 -0.01
CA ARG A 443 4.52 33.03 1.02
C ARG A 443 3.93 33.03 2.43
N SER A 444 2.97 33.93 2.69
CA SER A 444 2.26 34.00 3.99
C SER A 444 1.44 32.73 4.25
N ASN A 445 0.76 32.19 3.22
CA ASN A 445 0.01 30.95 3.34
C ASN A 445 0.89 29.74 3.69
N SER A 446 2.18 29.77 3.32
CA SER A 446 3.14 28.69 3.62
C SER A 446 3.47 28.60 5.11
N SER A 447 3.31 29.69 5.88
CA SER A 447 3.55 29.70 7.32
C SER A 447 2.36 29.23 8.16
N ASP A 448 1.15 29.17 7.57
CA ASP A 448 -0.08 28.78 8.25
C ASP A 448 -0.65 27.49 7.63
N SER A 449 -0.04 26.35 8.01
CA SER A 449 -0.45 25.05 7.49
C SER A 449 -1.57 24.38 8.27
N THR A 450 -1.92 24.87 9.47
CA THR A 450 -2.80 24.17 10.41
C THR A 450 -4.28 24.51 10.29
N THR A 451 -4.61 25.72 9.81
CA THR A 451 -6.00 26.23 9.78
C THR A 451 -6.98 25.33 8.99
N PHE A 452 -6.47 24.63 7.95
CA PHE A 452 -7.32 23.79 7.08
C PHE A 452 -7.35 22.32 7.45
N SER A 453 -6.52 21.87 8.40
CA SER A 453 -6.43 20.48 8.86
C SER A 453 -7.21 20.20 10.16
N VAL A 454 -7.79 21.22 10.79
CA VAL A 454 -8.56 21.06 12.03
C VAL A 454 -9.92 20.46 11.71
N ILE A 455 -10.19 19.28 12.28
CA ILE A 455 -11.53 18.69 12.28
C ILE A 455 -12.34 19.44 13.35
N ALA A 456 -13.46 20.03 12.95
CA ALA A 456 -14.39 20.63 13.88
C ALA A 456 -15.00 19.57 14.80
N SER A 457 -14.65 19.60 16.07
CA SER A 457 -15.21 18.71 17.09
C SER A 457 -16.42 19.32 17.80
N ASP A 458 -16.58 20.64 17.70
CA ASP A 458 -17.66 21.41 18.30
C ASP A 458 -17.88 22.73 17.53
N ASP A 459 -18.91 23.48 17.91
CA ASP A 459 -19.26 24.76 17.28
C ASP A 459 -18.15 25.82 17.38
N SER A 460 -17.26 25.73 18.37
CA SER A 460 -16.19 26.70 18.57
C SER A 460 -15.07 26.56 17.52
N ASN A 461 -14.94 25.38 16.89
CA ASN A 461 -13.93 25.09 15.88
C ASN A 461 -14.50 24.98 14.45
N THR A 462 -15.81 25.24 14.29
CA THR A 462 -16.49 25.16 13.00
C THR A 462 -16.56 26.54 12.35
N PHE A 463 -15.95 26.68 11.18
CA PHE A 463 -16.19 27.84 10.32
C PHE A 463 -17.61 27.74 9.71
N SER A 464 -18.30 28.88 9.59
CA SER A 464 -19.44 28.93 8.68
C SER A 464 -18.98 28.61 7.25
N ASN A 465 -19.87 28.05 6.42
CA ASN A 465 -19.51 27.71 5.03
C ASN A 465 -19.02 28.93 4.25
N SER A 466 -19.61 30.09 4.45
CA SER A 466 -19.17 31.35 3.82
C SER A 466 -17.79 31.80 4.31
N ALA A 467 -17.49 31.70 5.60
CA ALA A 467 -16.18 32.03 6.13
C ALA A 467 -15.10 31.05 5.61
N PHE A 468 -15.44 29.77 5.52
CA PHE A 468 -14.53 28.76 5.00
C PHE A 468 -14.27 28.95 3.49
N GLU A 469 -15.31 29.27 2.70
CA GLU A 469 -15.18 29.62 1.29
C GLU A 469 -14.23 30.80 1.08
N VAL A 470 -14.40 31.87 1.84
CA VAL A 470 -13.51 33.05 1.79
C VAL A 470 -12.07 32.66 2.11
N ALA A 471 -11.84 31.82 3.12
CA ALA A 471 -10.51 31.33 3.47
C ALA A 471 -9.88 30.50 2.35
N ILE A 472 -10.66 29.62 1.72
CA ILE A 472 -10.23 28.83 0.54
C ILE A 472 -9.90 29.73 -0.65
N ARG A 473 -10.77 30.70 -0.98
CA ARG A 473 -10.54 31.66 -2.07
C ARG A 473 -9.26 32.45 -1.85
N ARG A 474 -9.04 32.96 -0.63
CA ARG A 474 -7.81 33.67 -0.29
C ARG A 474 -6.59 32.79 -0.49
N ARG A 475 -6.64 31.53 -0.05
CA ARG A 475 -5.53 30.58 -0.20
C ARG A 475 -5.24 30.25 -1.66
N LEU A 476 -6.26 30.16 -2.48
CA LEU A 476 -6.17 29.93 -3.93
C LEU A 476 -5.93 31.20 -4.75
N LEU A 477 -5.70 32.34 -4.09
CA LEU A 477 -5.52 33.65 -4.74
C LEU A 477 -6.69 34.06 -5.65
N LEU A 478 -7.89 33.61 -5.34
CA LEU A 478 -9.12 33.95 -6.05
C LEU A 478 -9.71 35.27 -5.52
N PRO A 479 -10.51 35.99 -6.35
CA PRO A 479 -11.25 37.16 -5.88
C PRO A 479 -12.14 36.82 -4.70
N LEU A 480 -12.16 37.69 -3.68
CA LEU A 480 -13.09 37.63 -2.55
C LEU A 480 -14.41 38.25 -3.02
N THR A 481 -15.50 37.52 -2.92
CA THR A 481 -16.87 37.99 -3.24
C THR A 481 -17.52 38.57 -2.01
#